data_f3848c568bf1384674692bceb95fcbfc
#
_entry.id   f3848c568bf1384674692bceb95fcbfc
#
_cell.length_a   1.000
_cell.length_b   1.000
_cell.length_c   1.000
_cell.angle_alpha   90.00
_cell.angle_beta   90.00
_cell.angle_gamma   90.00
#
_symmetry.space_group_name_H-M   'P 1'
#
loop_
_entity.id
_entity.type
_entity.pdbx_description
1 polymer ?
#
loop_
_entity_poly.entity_id
_entity_poly.type
_entity_poly.pdbx_seq_one_letter_code
_entity_poly.pdbx_strand_id
1 'polypeptide(L)'
;MLELMVVCVILMILAAIAMPVTKFAMKRGKEAELRGHLREMRNAIDEFKRYSDAGLLPIEFGTEGYPSELEILVKGIDVVGQVDRQKKFLRRLPVDPMTGESEWGLRSYRDERDAM
;
A
#
# COMPACT_ATOMS: atom_id res chain seq x y z
N MET A 1 13.85 11.87 52.50
CA MET A 1 14.40 12.83 51.53
C MET A 1 15.25 12.11 50.51
N LEU A 2 16.33 11.40 50.91
CA LEU A 2 17.16 10.66 49.96
C LEU A 2 16.41 9.56 49.22
N GLU A 3 15.56 8.82 49.89
CA GLU A 3 14.74 7.76 49.33
C GLU A 3 13.80 8.29 48.26
N LEU A 4 13.15 9.42 48.49
CA LEU A 4 12.26 10.07 47.54
C LEU A 4 13.03 10.51 46.29
N MET A 5 14.24 11.05 46.45
CA MET A 5 15.07 11.46 45.32
C MET A 5 15.47 10.27 44.44
N VAL A 6 15.82 9.13 45.05
CA VAL A 6 16.14 7.90 44.33
C VAL A 6 14.95 7.40 43.54
N VAL A 7 13.77 7.40 44.11
CA VAL A 7 12.51 7.00 43.42
C VAL A 7 12.25 7.91 42.22
N CYS A 8 12.39 9.22 42.35
CA CYS A 8 12.21 10.17 41.26
C CYS A 8 13.19 9.91 40.11
N VAL A 9 14.45 9.63 40.40
CA VAL A 9 15.48 9.33 39.38
C VAL A 9 15.12 8.06 38.63
N ILE A 10 14.72 7.01 39.31
CA ILE A 10 14.33 5.74 38.72
C ILE A 10 13.11 5.94 37.77
N LEU A 11 12.11 6.71 38.21
CA LEU A 11 10.93 7.01 37.40
C LEU A 11 11.29 7.80 36.13
N MET A 12 12.22 8.75 36.23
CA MET A 12 12.72 9.49 35.07
C MET A 12 13.39 8.59 34.04
N ILE A 13 14.22 7.67 34.51
CA ILE A 13 14.92 6.72 33.65
C ILE A 13 13.90 5.82 32.91
N LEU A 14 12.92 5.28 33.63
CA LEU A 14 11.89 4.42 33.05
C LEU A 14 11.05 5.19 32.02
N ALA A 15 10.68 6.42 32.31
CA ALA A 15 9.92 7.27 31.38
C ALA A 15 10.71 7.56 30.11
N ALA A 16 12.01 7.80 30.22
CA ALA A 16 12.89 8.06 29.07
C ALA A 16 13.03 6.85 28.15
N ILE A 17 12.98 5.64 28.68
CA ILE A 17 13.04 4.39 27.89
C ILE A 17 11.69 4.10 27.22
N ALA A 18 10.57 4.39 27.88
CA ALA A 18 9.24 4.05 27.41
C ALA A 18 8.86 4.77 26.10
N MET A 19 9.19 6.05 25.95
CA MET A 19 8.82 6.84 24.76
C MET A 19 9.41 6.31 23.45
N PRO A 20 10.73 6.03 23.34
CA PRO A 20 11.29 5.49 22.10
C PRO A 20 10.71 4.12 21.71
N VAL A 21 10.45 3.25 22.68
CA VAL A 21 9.85 1.93 22.42
C VAL A 21 8.46 2.05 21.81
N THR A 22 7.64 2.97 22.31
CA THR A 22 6.29 3.23 21.78
C THR A 22 6.35 3.72 20.34
N LYS A 23 7.25 4.65 20.02
CA LYS A 23 7.45 5.14 18.65
C LYS A 23 7.86 4.04 17.69
N PHE A 24 8.77 3.14 18.10
CA PHE A 24 9.18 2.00 17.28
C PHE A 24 8.02 1.03 17.03
N ALA A 25 7.21 0.74 18.04
CA ALA A 25 6.06 -0.14 17.90
C ALA A 25 5.04 0.42 16.92
N MET A 26 4.73 1.72 16.99
CA MET A 26 3.83 2.39 16.04
C MET A 26 4.37 2.38 14.62
N LYS A 27 5.65 2.64 14.44
CA LYS A 27 6.30 2.61 13.13
C LYS A 27 6.25 1.22 12.50
N ARG A 28 6.55 0.18 13.27
CA ARG A 28 6.45 -1.22 12.81
C ARG A 28 5.02 -1.58 12.41
N GLY A 29 4.03 -1.14 13.18
CA GLY A 29 2.63 -1.35 12.86
C GLY A 29 2.24 -0.72 11.52
N LYS A 30 2.68 0.52 11.27
CA LYS A 30 2.46 1.22 10.01
C LYS A 30 3.17 0.55 8.84
N GLU A 31 4.39 0.07 9.03
CA GLU A 31 5.14 -0.65 8.00
C GLU A 31 4.46 -1.97 7.64
N ALA A 32 3.95 -2.70 8.62
CA ALA A 32 3.22 -3.95 8.37
C ALA A 32 1.93 -3.70 7.59
N GLU A 33 1.20 -2.64 7.93
CA GLU A 33 0.01 -2.21 7.22
C GLU A 33 0.34 -1.81 5.78
N LEU A 34 1.42 -1.05 5.59
CA LEU A 34 1.89 -0.65 4.26
C LEU A 34 2.21 -1.88 3.39
N ARG A 35 2.91 -2.86 3.94
CA ARG A 35 3.23 -4.11 3.22
C ARG A 35 1.97 -4.88 2.85
N GLY A 36 0.98 -4.90 3.73
CA GLY A 36 -0.32 -5.51 3.46
C GLY A 36 -1.04 -4.83 2.31
N HIS A 37 -1.06 -3.49 2.29
CA HIS A 37 -1.66 -2.69 1.22
C HIS A 37 -0.93 -2.89 -0.11
N LEU A 38 0.41 -2.93 -0.10
CA LEU A 38 1.21 -3.18 -1.30
C LEU A 38 0.95 -4.57 -1.86
N ARG A 39 0.82 -5.57 -0.99
CA ARG A 39 0.50 -6.94 -1.41
C ARG A 39 -0.89 -7.01 -2.03
N GLU A 40 -1.87 -6.36 -1.44
CA GLU A 40 -3.23 -6.28 -1.97
C GLU A 40 -3.25 -5.65 -3.36
N MET A 41 -2.55 -4.53 -3.54
CA MET A 41 -2.44 -3.88 -4.85
C MET A 41 -1.72 -4.74 -5.87
N ARG A 42 -0.63 -5.41 -5.49
CA ARG A 42 0.08 -6.34 -6.39
C ARG A 42 -0.80 -7.48 -6.83
N ASN A 43 -1.54 -8.08 -5.91
CA ASN A 43 -2.48 -9.15 -6.24
C ASN A 43 -3.55 -8.68 -7.21
N ALA A 44 -4.06 -7.46 -7.03
CA ALA A 44 -5.04 -6.87 -7.93
C ALA A 44 -4.45 -6.63 -9.32
N ILE A 45 -3.23 -6.13 -9.41
CA ILE A 45 -2.51 -5.92 -10.68
C ILE A 45 -2.26 -7.25 -11.38
N ASP A 46 -1.84 -8.27 -10.65
CA ASP A 46 -1.58 -9.60 -11.20
C ASP A 46 -2.87 -10.25 -11.71
N GLU A 47 -3.97 -10.06 -11.01
CA GLU A 47 -5.29 -10.53 -11.46
C GLU A 47 -5.71 -9.81 -12.74
N PHE A 48 -5.53 -8.49 -12.80
CA PHE A 48 -5.78 -7.70 -14.01
C PHE A 48 -4.97 -8.23 -15.18
N LYS A 49 -3.67 -8.51 -14.96
CA LYS A 49 -2.78 -9.06 -15.98
C LYS A 49 -3.27 -10.41 -16.48
N ARG A 50 -3.71 -11.30 -15.59
CA ARG A 50 -4.27 -12.60 -15.99
C ARG A 50 -5.51 -12.46 -16.86
N TYR A 51 -6.41 -11.52 -16.51
CA TYR A 51 -7.58 -11.24 -17.33
C TYR A 51 -7.20 -10.67 -18.69
N SER A 52 -6.19 -9.80 -18.74
CA SER A 52 -5.68 -9.26 -20.01
C SER A 52 -5.06 -10.33 -20.89
N ASP A 53 -4.24 -11.21 -20.31
CA ASP A 53 -3.60 -12.32 -21.02
C ASP A 53 -4.62 -13.35 -21.55
N ALA A 54 -5.74 -13.50 -20.85
CA ALA A 54 -6.85 -14.35 -21.29
C ALA A 54 -7.73 -13.68 -22.36
N GLY A 55 -7.45 -12.44 -22.72
CA GLY A 55 -8.24 -11.69 -23.71
C GLY A 55 -9.59 -11.19 -23.22
N LEU A 56 -9.79 -11.19 -21.90
CA LEU A 56 -11.07 -10.76 -21.30
C LEU A 56 -11.17 -9.25 -21.10
N LEU A 57 -10.05 -8.52 -21.16
CA LEU A 57 -10.01 -7.08 -20.98
C LEU A 57 -9.46 -6.41 -22.24
N PRO A 58 -9.94 -5.18 -22.57
CA PRO A 58 -9.32 -4.39 -23.63
C PRO A 58 -7.89 -4.01 -23.23
N ILE A 59 -6.93 -4.28 -24.10
CA ILE A 59 -5.52 -3.98 -23.87
C ILE A 59 -5.20 -2.65 -24.53
N GLU A 60 -4.70 -1.70 -23.76
CA GLU A 60 -4.18 -0.46 -24.29
C GLU A 60 -2.80 -0.68 -24.90
N PHE A 61 -2.53 0.03 -25.98
CA PHE A 61 -1.23 -0.05 -26.67
C PHE A 61 -0.12 0.48 -25.73
N GLY A 62 0.93 -0.33 -25.57
CA GLY A 62 2.10 0.05 -24.77
C GLY A 62 2.02 -0.31 -23.29
N THR A 63 0.88 -0.83 -22.80
CA THR A 63 0.75 -1.23 -21.38
C THR A 63 1.14 -2.68 -21.12
N GLU A 64 1.36 -3.47 -22.17
CA GLU A 64 1.69 -4.91 -22.07
C GLU A 64 0.67 -5.74 -21.29
N GLY A 65 -0.58 -5.26 -21.18
CA GLY A 65 -1.64 -5.91 -20.43
C GLY A 65 -1.71 -5.55 -18.96
N TYR A 66 -0.90 -4.58 -18.53
CA TYR A 66 -0.98 -4.02 -17.18
C TYR A 66 -1.90 -2.80 -17.15
N PRO A 67 -2.50 -2.48 -15.98
CA PRO A 67 -3.32 -1.27 -15.87
C PRO A 67 -2.45 -0.03 -16.00
N SER A 68 -2.94 0.96 -16.74
CA SER A 68 -2.24 2.24 -16.90
C SER A 68 -2.33 3.11 -15.64
N GLU A 69 -3.39 2.94 -14.87
CA GLU A 69 -3.64 3.68 -13.64
C GLU A 69 -4.24 2.76 -12.57
N LEU A 70 -3.93 3.03 -11.31
CA LEU A 70 -4.51 2.27 -10.19
C LEU A 70 -6.02 2.47 -10.05
N GLU A 71 -6.53 3.62 -10.48
CA GLU A 71 -7.95 3.94 -10.42
C GLU A 71 -8.81 2.97 -11.24
N ILE A 72 -8.26 2.42 -12.31
CA ILE A 72 -8.93 1.41 -13.14
C ILE A 72 -9.31 0.19 -12.31
N LEU A 73 -8.46 -0.20 -11.36
CA LEU A 73 -8.71 -1.34 -10.49
C LEU A 73 -9.89 -1.14 -9.55
N VAL A 74 -10.14 0.12 -9.17
CA VAL A 74 -11.24 0.50 -8.27
C VAL A 74 -12.52 0.78 -9.03
N LYS A 75 -12.42 1.56 -10.12
CA LYS A 75 -13.59 1.91 -10.96
C LYS A 75 -14.15 0.71 -11.70
N GLY A 76 -13.28 -0.24 -12.03
CA GLY A 76 -13.65 -1.39 -12.82
C GLY A 76 -13.43 -1.14 -14.31
N ILE A 77 -13.41 -2.21 -15.07
CA ILE A 77 -13.23 -2.20 -16.51
C ILE A 77 -14.22 -3.18 -17.14
N ASP A 78 -14.70 -2.85 -18.32
CA ASP A 78 -15.64 -3.71 -19.05
C ASP A 78 -14.94 -5.00 -19.49
N VAL A 79 -15.59 -6.13 -19.23
CA VAL A 79 -15.08 -7.42 -19.67
C VAL A 79 -15.49 -7.64 -21.12
N VAL A 80 -14.54 -8.03 -21.96
CA VAL A 80 -14.77 -8.30 -23.37
C VAL A 80 -15.79 -9.44 -23.54
N GLY A 81 -16.82 -9.20 -24.32
CA GLY A 81 -17.87 -10.18 -24.58
C GLY A 81 -18.99 -10.23 -23.55
N GLN A 82 -18.94 -9.40 -22.53
CA GLN A 82 -20.01 -9.28 -21.53
C GLN A 82 -20.48 -7.83 -21.45
N VAL A 83 -21.68 -7.59 -21.96
CA VAL A 83 -22.29 -6.26 -21.92
C VAL A 83 -22.76 -5.97 -20.49
N ASP A 84 -22.51 -4.75 -20.02
CA ASP A 84 -22.89 -4.24 -18.70
C ASP A 84 -22.24 -4.92 -17.49
N ARG A 85 -21.18 -5.70 -17.71
CA ARG A 85 -20.38 -6.26 -16.61
C ARG A 85 -19.02 -5.58 -16.51
N GLN A 86 -18.82 -4.90 -15.40
CA GLN A 86 -17.52 -4.33 -15.04
C GLN A 86 -16.86 -5.19 -13.97
N LYS A 87 -15.60 -5.55 -14.19
CA LYS A 87 -14.81 -6.26 -13.21
C LYS A 87 -14.00 -5.25 -12.40
N LYS A 88 -14.18 -5.28 -11.09
CA LYS A 88 -13.38 -4.50 -10.15
C LYS A 88 -12.38 -5.41 -9.46
N PHE A 89 -11.15 -4.97 -9.35
CA PHE A 89 -10.07 -5.73 -8.74
C PHE A 89 -9.77 -5.27 -7.30
N LEU A 90 -10.12 -4.02 -6.99
CA LEU A 90 -9.99 -3.45 -5.65
C LEU A 90 -11.29 -2.76 -5.27
N ARG A 91 -11.65 -2.83 -3.99
CA ARG A 91 -12.81 -2.09 -3.47
C ARG A 91 -12.52 -0.60 -3.39
N ARG A 92 -11.30 -0.26 -3.02
CA ARG A 92 -10.81 1.12 -2.91
C ARG A 92 -9.29 1.12 -2.96
N LEU A 93 -8.71 2.26 -3.32
CA LEU A 93 -7.27 2.43 -3.19
C LEU A 93 -6.92 2.52 -1.70
N PRO A 94 -6.01 1.69 -1.20
CA PRO A 94 -5.60 1.78 0.19
C PRO A 94 -4.85 3.09 0.45
N VAL A 95 -5.00 3.61 1.65
CA VAL A 95 -4.28 4.80 2.11
C VAL A 95 -2.91 4.38 2.61
N ASP A 96 -1.87 5.09 2.17
CA ASP A 96 -0.52 4.87 2.68
C ASP A 96 -0.47 5.30 4.15
N PRO A 97 -0.23 4.38 5.11
CA PRO A 97 -0.21 4.72 6.52
C PRO A 97 0.96 5.62 6.90
N MET A 98 1.99 5.70 6.06
CA MET A 98 3.16 6.55 6.32
C MET A 98 2.91 8.01 5.91
N THR A 99 2.14 8.25 4.85
CA THR A 99 1.84 9.60 4.35
C THR A 99 0.41 10.05 4.63
N GLY A 100 -0.52 9.11 4.87
CA GLY A 100 -1.93 9.39 5.04
C GLY A 100 -2.69 9.68 3.76
N GLU A 101 -2.05 9.52 2.61
CA GLU A 101 -2.63 9.78 1.30
C GLU A 101 -2.80 8.50 0.50
N SER A 102 -3.72 8.51 -0.45
CA SER A 102 -3.97 7.36 -1.33
C SER A 102 -3.25 7.48 -2.67
N GLU A 103 -2.30 8.39 -2.78
CA GLU A 103 -1.47 8.52 -3.97
C GLU A 103 -0.30 7.56 -3.93
N TRP A 104 -0.17 6.78 -5.00
CA TRP A 104 0.87 5.76 -5.13
C TRP A 104 1.65 5.99 -6.43
N GLY A 105 2.98 5.92 -6.32
CA GLY A 105 3.85 5.96 -7.49
C GLY A 105 3.85 4.63 -8.22
N LEU A 106 3.54 4.65 -9.51
CA LEU A 106 3.62 3.47 -10.37
C LEU A 106 4.99 3.38 -11.02
N ARG A 107 5.58 2.18 -10.95
CA ARG A 107 6.85 1.90 -11.62
C ARG A 107 6.76 0.65 -12.47
N SER A 108 7.32 0.76 -13.65
CA SER A 108 7.58 -0.37 -14.54
C SER A 108 9.01 -0.86 -14.35
N TYR A 109 9.29 -2.09 -14.75
CA TYR A 109 10.66 -2.59 -14.80
C TYR A 109 11.58 -1.79 -15.74
N ARG A 110 10.99 -0.98 -16.63
CA ARG A 110 11.71 -0.09 -17.55
C ARG A 110 12.07 1.24 -16.92
N ASP A 111 11.46 1.59 -15.80
CA ASP A 111 11.70 2.85 -15.12
C ASP A 111 13.02 2.81 -14.36
N GLU A 112 13.72 3.94 -14.32
CA GLU A 112 14.92 4.07 -13.49
C GLU A 112 14.56 3.95 -12.01
N ARG A 113 15.49 3.36 -11.23
CA ARG A 113 15.27 3.13 -9.80
C ARG A 113 14.94 4.38 -9.01
N ASP A 114 15.49 5.51 -9.43
CA ASP A 114 15.39 6.78 -8.71
C ASP A 114 14.40 7.76 -9.34
N ALA A 115 13.67 7.31 -10.36
CA ALA A 115 12.69 8.14 -11.06
C ALA A 115 11.36 8.19 -10.29
N MET A 116 11.35 8.93 -9.19
CA MET A 116 10.11 9.20 -8.43
C MET A 116 9.99 10.65 -8.07
#